data_6fe1df91225425f19ed67296d97c0c05
#
_entry.id   6fe1df91225425f19ed67296d97c0c05
#
_cell.length_a   1.000
_cell.length_b   1.000
_cell.length_c   1.000
_cell.angle_alpha   90.00
_cell.angle_beta   90.00
_cell.angle_gamma   90.00
#
_symmetry.space_group_name_H-M   'P 1'
#
loop_
_entity.id
_entity.type
_entity.pdbx_description
1 polymer ?
#
loop_
_entity_poly.entity_id
_entity_poly.type
_entity_poly.pdbx_seq_one_letter_code
_entity_poly.pdbx_strand_id
1 'polypeptide(L)'
;MIYFDNSATTMPYPEALRTYQEVATKIFGNPSSLHQLGTSATRILEASRKQVAELIGKSADEIFFTSGGTEGDNWVIKGVAFEKEPYGKHIIVSDIEHPAVKESAKWLSEHGFEVSYAPVNEQGFV
;
A
#
# COMPACT_ATOMS: atom_id res chain seq x y z
N MET A 1 -1.29 30.06 -8.49
CA MET A 1 -1.50 28.84 -9.29
C MET A 1 -2.67 28.08 -8.67
N ILE A 2 -3.64 27.64 -9.46
CA ILE A 2 -4.72 26.75 -9.01
C ILE A 2 -4.30 25.33 -9.38
N TYR A 3 -4.27 24.41 -8.39
CA TYR A 3 -3.84 23.02 -8.57
C TYR A 3 -5.02 22.09 -8.36
N PHE A 4 -5.41 21.34 -9.40
CA PHE A 4 -6.55 20.45 -9.41
C PHE A 4 -6.19 18.95 -9.56
N ASP A 5 -4.92 18.61 -9.40
CA ASP A 5 -4.43 17.24 -9.58
C ASP A 5 -4.03 16.59 -8.24
N ASN A 6 -4.79 16.87 -7.18
CA ASN A 6 -4.52 16.31 -5.85
C ASN A 6 -4.70 14.79 -5.76
N SER A 7 -5.41 14.19 -6.72
CA SER A 7 -5.51 12.73 -6.83
C SER A 7 -4.20 12.06 -7.23
N ALA A 8 -3.35 12.76 -7.98
CA ALA A 8 -2.04 12.26 -8.36
C ALA A 8 -0.99 12.50 -7.27
N THR A 9 -0.95 13.72 -6.71
CA THR A 9 -0.02 14.08 -5.64
C THR A 9 -0.48 15.33 -4.91
N THR A 10 -0.06 15.49 -3.65
CA THR A 10 -0.37 16.67 -2.84
C THR A 10 0.91 17.23 -2.22
N MET A 11 0.87 18.52 -1.86
CA MET A 11 1.93 19.11 -1.07
C MET A 11 1.92 18.50 0.34
N PRO A 12 3.06 18.01 0.84
CA PRO A 12 3.14 17.49 2.21
C PRO A 12 2.84 18.60 3.23
N TYR A 13 2.23 18.24 4.33
CA TYR A 13 2.07 19.15 5.46
C TYR A 13 3.44 19.58 6.01
N PRO A 14 3.60 20.85 6.45
CA PRO A 14 4.85 21.34 7.02
C PRO A 14 5.32 20.50 8.23
N GLU A 15 4.39 19.98 9.03
CA GLU A 15 4.67 19.11 10.17
C GLU A 15 5.27 17.78 9.71
N ALA A 16 4.71 17.19 8.66
CA ALA A 16 5.23 15.94 8.07
C ALA A 16 6.65 16.12 7.53
N LEU A 17 6.92 17.24 6.85
CA LEU A 17 8.27 17.56 6.35
C LEU A 17 9.27 17.74 7.50
N ARG A 18 8.89 18.42 8.58
CA ARG A 18 9.76 18.58 9.76
C ARG A 18 10.08 17.24 10.40
N THR A 19 9.07 16.40 10.60
CA THR A 19 9.25 15.05 11.15
C THR A 19 10.14 14.19 10.26
N TYR A 20 9.91 14.22 8.94
CA TYR A 20 10.75 13.51 7.98
C TYR A 20 12.22 13.94 8.09
N GLN A 21 12.47 15.26 8.10
CA GLN A 21 13.83 15.79 8.22
C GLN A 21 14.50 15.38 9.54
N GLU A 22 13.78 15.43 10.65
CA GLU A 22 14.30 15.03 11.96
C GLU A 22 14.64 13.54 12.00
N VAL A 23 13.75 12.69 11.53
CA VAL A 23 13.99 11.23 11.49
C VAL A 23 15.16 10.92 10.56
N ALA A 24 15.16 11.46 9.35
CA ALA A 24 16.21 11.22 8.36
C ALA A 24 17.60 11.67 8.81
N THR A 25 17.70 12.70 9.66
CA THR A 25 19.00 13.26 10.09
C THR A 25 19.45 12.77 11.47
N LYS A 26 18.51 12.42 12.36
CA LYS A 26 18.83 12.10 13.77
C LYS A 26 18.58 10.62 14.11
N ILE A 27 17.65 9.94 13.41
CA ILE A 27 17.20 8.58 13.72
C ILE A 27 17.32 7.68 12.48
N PHE A 28 18.40 7.82 11.74
CA PHE A 28 18.66 7.13 10.47
C PHE A 28 19.06 5.65 10.61
N GLY A 29 19.00 5.09 11.83
CA GLY A 29 19.38 3.70 12.07
C GLY A 29 18.44 2.71 11.39
N ASN A 30 18.97 1.55 10.99
CA ASN A 30 18.14 0.47 10.49
C ASN A 30 17.32 -0.12 11.66
N PRO A 31 15.98 -0.17 11.57
CA PRO A 31 15.13 -0.72 12.63
C PRO A 31 15.46 -2.17 13.02
N SER A 32 16.05 -2.95 12.11
CA SER A 32 16.46 -4.34 12.40
C SER A 32 17.80 -4.46 13.14
N SER A 33 18.51 -3.35 13.36
CA SER A 33 19.80 -3.36 14.05
C SER A 33 19.64 -3.36 15.57
N LEU A 34 20.47 -4.15 16.27
CA LEU A 34 20.39 -4.32 17.73
C LEU A 34 21.04 -3.19 18.55
N HIS A 35 21.74 -2.27 17.89
CA HIS A 35 22.36 -1.13 18.58
C HIS A 35 21.36 0.01 18.83
N GLN A 36 21.73 1.00 19.64
CA GLN A 36 20.87 2.08 20.11
C GLN A 36 20.15 2.86 19.00
N LEU A 37 20.84 3.15 17.87
CA LEU A 37 20.20 3.85 16.74
C LEU A 37 19.10 2.99 16.09
N GLY A 38 19.34 1.67 15.93
CA GLY A 38 18.34 0.74 15.43
C GLY A 38 17.12 0.66 16.35
N THR A 39 17.36 0.51 17.65
CA THR A 39 16.27 0.51 18.66
C THR A 39 15.45 1.81 18.63
N SER A 40 16.10 2.95 18.43
CA SER A 40 15.40 4.24 18.30
C SER A 40 14.54 4.30 17.04
N ALA A 41 15.06 3.80 15.92
CA ALA A 41 14.31 3.73 14.66
C ALA A 41 13.10 2.79 14.78
N THR A 42 13.27 1.62 15.41
CA THR A 42 12.16 0.68 15.69
C THR A 42 11.05 1.35 16.49
N ARG A 43 11.39 2.07 17.55
CA ARG A 43 10.39 2.76 18.39
C ARG A 43 9.57 3.77 17.61
N ILE A 44 10.21 4.55 16.72
CA ILE A 44 9.50 5.52 15.88
C ILE A 44 8.59 4.81 14.89
N LEU A 45 9.09 3.76 14.23
CA LEU A 45 8.32 2.98 13.27
C LEU A 45 7.07 2.36 13.93
N GLU A 46 7.23 1.73 15.08
CA GLU A 46 6.12 1.11 15.82
C GLU A 46 5.12 2.15 16.35
N ALA A 47 5.60 3.30 16.84
CA ALA A 47 4.72 4.40 17.23
C ALA A 47 3.90 4.92 16.05
N SER A 48 4.51 5.09 14.87
CA SER A 48 3.82 5.50 13.66
C SER A 48 2.77 4.47 13.21
N ARG A 49 3.13 3.19 13.28
CA ARG A 49 2.22 2.06 12.97
C ARG A 49 0.99 2.07 13.87
N LYS A 50 1.21 2.26 15.17
CA LYS A 50 0.13 2.35 16.16
C LYS A 50 -0.79 3.54 15.90
N GLN A 51 -0.25 4.72 15.58
CA GLN A 51 -1.05 5.90 15.23
C GLN A 51 -1.94 5.65 14.01
N VAL A 52 -1.42 5.04 12.95
CA VAL A 52 -2.22 4.70 11.77
C VAL A 52 -3.30 3.68 12.12
N ALA A 53 -2.97 2.65 12.89
CA ALA A 53 -3.92 1.64 13.34
C ALA A 53 -5.08 2.25 14.13
N GLU A 54 -4.78 3.15 15.08
CA GLU A 54 -5.78 3.84 15.90
C GLU A 54 -6.76 4.67 15.05
N LEU A 55 -6.27 5.35 13.99
CA LEU A 55 -7.11 6.15 13.09
C LEU A 55 -8.18 5.33 12.35
N ILE A 56 -7.91 4.06 12.08
CA ILE A 56 -8.82 3.18 11.33
C ILE A 56 -9.44 2.08 12.21
N GLY A 57 -9.25 2.16 13.54
CA GLY A 57 -9.81 1.20 14.49
C GLY A 57 -9.23 -0.21 14.38
N LYS A 58 -7.94 -0.32 14.06
CA LYS A 58 -7.20 -1.57 13.88
C LYS A 58 -6.07 -1.73 14.90
N SER A 59 -5.48 -2.92 14.96
CA SER A 59 -4.27 -3.19 15.74
C SER A 59 -3.01 -2.91 14.92
N ALA A 60 -1.91 -2.62 15.58
CA ALA A 60 -0.66 -2.24 14.91
C ALA A 60 -0.08 -3.34 14.01
N ASP A 61 -0.31 -4.60 14.33
CA ASP A 61 0.11 -5.77 13.56
C ASP A 61 -0.67 -5.96 12.24
N GLU A 62 -1.81 -5.28 12.09
CA GLU A 62 -2.58 -5.24 10.84
C GLU A 62 -2.11 -4.13 9.87
N ILE A 63 -1.13 -3.29 10.26
CA ILE A 63 -0.64 -2.16 9.45
C ILE A 63 0.71 -2.50 8.82
N PHE A 64 0.79 -2.36 7.52
CA PHE A 64 2.01 -2.57 6.74
C PHE A 64 2.34 -1.31 5.93
N PHE A 65 3.54 -0.77 6.11
CA PHE A 65 4.02 0.35 5.31
C PHE A 65 4.61 -0.16 3.99
N THR A 66 4.20 0.45 2.90
CA THR A 66 4.67 0.16 1.55
C THR A 66 5.22 1.43 0.90
N SER A 67 5.94 1.29 -0.20
CA SER A 67 6.47 2.42 -0.96
C SER A 67 5.38 3.24 -1.68
N GLY A 68 4.18 2.68 -1.81
CA GLY A 68 3.03 3.32 -2.47
C GLY A 68 1.94 2.34 -2.84
N GLY A 69 0.86 2.85 -3.45
CA GLY A 69 -0.31 2.05 -3.84
C GLY A 69 0.04 0.87 -4.74
N THR A 70 0.94 1.06 -5.69
CA THR A 70 1.36 -0.02 -6.60
C THR A 70 1.94 -1.22 -5.87
N GLU A 71 2.78 -1.02 -4.87
CA GLU A 71 3.31 -2.12 -4.05
C GLU A 71 2.19 -2.76 -3.23
N GLY A 72 1.35 -1.94 -2.58
CA GLY A 72 0.22 -2.41 -1.77
C GLY A 72 -0.75 -3.26 -2.59
N ASP A 73 -1.18 -2.78 -3.76
CA ASP A 73 -2.09 -3.49 -4.66
C ASP A 73 -1.48 -4.82 -5.13
N ASN A 74 -0.22 -4.82 -5.55
CA ASN A 74 0.47 -6.05 -5.95
C ASN A 74 0.55 -7.06 -4.80
N TRP A 75 0.88 -6.60 -3.60
CA TRP A 75 1.00 -7.46 -2.45
C TRP A 75 -0.34 -8.10 -2.07
N VAL A 76 -1.41 -7.30 -1.99
CA VAL A 76 -2.74 -7.79 -1.66
C VAL A 76 -3.27 -8.72 -2.74
N ILE A 77 -3.28 -8.29 -4.01
CA ILE A 77 -3.90 -9.05 -5.11
C ILE A 77 -3.18 -10.39 -5.30
N LYS A 78 -1.86 -10.37 -5.41
CA LYS A 78 -1.08 -11.60 -5.61
C LYS A 78 -1.07 -12.47 -4.35
N GLY A 79 -0.92 -11.86 -3.17
CA GLY A 79 -0.91 -12.57 -1.90
C GLY A 79 -2.22 -13.33 -1.66
N VAL A 80 -3.36 -12.65 -1.84
CA VAL A 80 -4.68 -13.28 -1.69
C VAL A 80 -4.92 -14.34 -2.76
N ALA A 81 -4.52 -14.09 -4.01
CA ALA A 81 -4.67 -15.06 -5.10
C ALA A 81 -3.96 -16.38 -4.77
N PHE A 82 -2.70 -16.32 -4.36
CA PHE A 82 -1.95 -17.54 -4.01
C PHE A 82 -2.44 -18.19 -2.71
N GLU A 83 -2.81 -17.41 -1.70
CA GLU A 83 -3.38 -17.95 -0.45
C GLU A 83 -4.69 -18.71 -0.71
N LYS A 84 -5.49 -18.21 -1.64
CA LYS A 84 -6.80 -18.80 -1.99
C LYS A 84 -6.75 -19.80 -3.16
N GLU A 85 -5.61 -20.02 -3.77
CA GLU A 85 -5.42 -20.96 -4.89
C GLU A 85 -6.05 -22.35 -4.65
N PRO A 86 -5.95 -22.96 -3.45
CA PRO A 86 -6.59 -24.25 -3.20
C PRO A 86 -8.12 -24.25 -3.28
N TYR A 87 -8.75 -23.08 -3.19
CA TYR A 87 -10.21 -22.91 -3.21
C TYR A 87 -10.74 -22.41 -4.55
N GLY A 88 -9.89 -21.80 -5.36
CA GLY A 88 -10.24 -21.32 -6.68
C GLY A 88 -9.16 -20.43 -7.27
N LYS A 89 -9.13 -20.34 -8.61
CA LYS A 89 -8.12 -19.58 -9.36
C LYS A 89 -8.77 -18.51 -10.26
N HIS A 90 -9.99 -18.10 -9.98
CA HIS A 90 -10.69 -17.09 -10.77
C HIS A 90 -10.75 -15.77 -10.02
N ILE A 91 -10.31 -14.71 -10.69
CA ILE A 91 -10.24 -13.34 -10.18
C ILE A 91 -11.12 -12.46 -11.07
N ILE A 92 -11.91 -11.61 -10.47
CA ILE A 92 -12.73 -10.64 -11.19
C ILE A 92 -12.24 -9.24 -10.80
N VAL A 93 -11.94 -8.41 -11.78
CA VAL A 93 -11.55 -7.00 -11.61
C VAL A 93 -12.43 -6.11 -12.48
N SER A 94 -12.64 -4.88 -12.08
CA SER A 94 -13.38 -3.95 -12.95
C SER A 94 -12.52 -3.50 -14.13
N ASP A 95 -13.17 -3.15 -15.26
CA ASP A 95 -12.44 -2.73 -16.46
C ASP A 95 -11.89 -1.30 -16.37
N ILE A 96 -12.20 -0.55 -15.31
CA ILE A 96 -11.72 0.81 -15.09
C ILE A 96 -10.68 0.92 -13.96
N GLU A 97 -10.14 -0.20 -13.48
CA GLU A 97 -9.15 -0.22 -12.42
C GLU A 97 -7.85 0.53 -12.78
N HIS A 98 -7.19 1.01 -11.75
CA HIS A 98 -5.85 1.59 -11.89
C HIS A 98 -4.86 0.56 -12.49
N PRO A 99 -3.87 0.98 -13.28
CA PRO A 99 -2.87 0.07 -13.85
C PRO A 99 -2.20 -0.88 -12.84
N ALA A 100 -1.98 -0.46 -11.60
CA ALA A 100 -1.42 -1.31 -10.55
C ALA A 100 -2.26 -2.58 -10.28
N VAL A 101 -3.59 -2.47 -10.35
CA VAL A 101 -4.53 -3.58 -10.23
C VAL A 101 -4.56 -4.41 -11.52
N LYS A 102 -4.73 -3.75 -12.68
CA LYS A 102 -4.82 -4.43 -13.98
C LYS A 102 -3.56 -5.22 -14.32
N GLU A 103 -2.39 -4.65 -14.12
CA GLU A 103 -1.12 -5.34 -14.39
C GLU A 103 -0.89 -6.50 -13.41
N SER A 104 -1.32 -6.38 -12.15
CA SER A 104 -1.28 -7.48 -11.19
C SER A 104 -2.20 -8.63 -11.62
N ALA A 105 -3.41 -8.32 -12.06
CA ALA A 105 -4.37 -9.31 -12.57
C ALA A 105 -3.85 -9.98 -13.86
N LYS A 106 -3.31 -9.20 -14.80
CA LYS A 106 -2.68 -9.72 -16.01
C LYS A 106 -1.53 -10.66 -15.69
N TRP A 107 -0.64 -10.27 -14.77
CA TRP A 107 0.45 -11.13 -14.32
C TRP A 107 -0.07 -12.46 -13.77
N LEU A 108 -1.15 -12.44 -12.98
CA LEU A 108 -1.78 -13.66 -12.45
C LEU A 108 -2.36 -14.54 -13.57
N SER A 109 -2.93 -13.95 -14.64
CA SER A 109 -3.40 -14.73 -15.78
C SER A 109 -2.28 -15.48 -16.51
N GLU A 110 -1.08 -14.91 -16.53
CA GLU A 110 0.12 -15.55 -17.07
C GLU A 110 0.70 -16.65 -16.14
N HIS A 111 0.20 -16.71 -14.88
CA HIS A 111 0.65 -17.65 -13.83
C HIS A 111 -0.44 -18.64 -13.41
N GLY A 112 -1.39 -18.94 -14.30
CA GLY A 112 -2.35 -20.03 -14.12
C GLY A 112 -3.64 -19.64 -13.40
N PHE A 113 -3.94 -18.37 -13.27
CA PHE A 113 -5.23 -17.86 -12.79
C PHE A 113 -6.13 -17.47 -13.97
N GLU A 114 -7.42 -17.65 -13.82
CA GLU A 114 -8.43 -17.10 -14.72
C GLU A 114 -8.74 -15.67 -14.29
N VAL A 115 -8.79 -14.72 -15.21
CA VAL A 115 -9.11 -13.32 -14.91
C VAL A 115 -10.26 -12.87 -15.79
N SER A 116 -11.33 -12.39 -15.16
CA SER A 116 -12.46 -11.74 -15.84
C SER A 116 -12.45 -10.24 -15.55
N TYR A 117 -12.69 -9.45 -16.60
CA TYR A 117 -12.84 -8.00 -16.48
C TYR A 117 -14.35 -7.67 -16.49
N ALA A 118 -14.84 -7.12 -15.39
CA ALA A 118 -16.22 -6.69 -15.30
C ALA A 118 -16.40 -5.36 -16.06
N PRO A 119 -17.24 -5.34 -17.12
CA PRO A 119 -17.46 -4.11 -17.87
C PRO A 119 -18.20 -3.08 -17.03
N VAL A 120 -18.00 -1.81 -17.32
CA VAL A 120 -18.71 -0.71 -16.70
C VAL A 120 -19.54 0.04 -17.73
N ASN A 121 -20.66 0.60 -17.30
CA ASN A 121 -21.49 1.45 -18.14
C ASN A 121 -20.90 2.87 -18.27
N GLU A 122 -21.53 3.75 -19.06
CA GLU A 122 -21.10 5.14 -19.26
C GLU A 122 -21.07 5.98 -17.96
N GLN A 123 -21.79 5.57 -16.93
CA GLN A 123 -21.84 6.20 -15.62
C GLN A 123 -20.77 5.63 -14.65
N GLY A 124 -20.00 4.62 -15.08
CA GLY A 124 -18.94 4.00 -14.25
C GLY A 124 -19.42 2.91 -13.30
N PHE A 125 -20.65 2.42 -13.42
CA PHE A 125 -21.15 1.29 -12.62
C PHE A 125 -20.83 -0.06 -13.30
N VAL A 126 -20.42 -1.02 -12.47
CA VAL A 126 -20.26 -2.44 -12.83
C VAL A 126 -21.62 -3.10 -12.93
#